data_684d0d0062a9841b8b0fd96dca293c8c
#
_entry.id   684d0d0062a9841b8b0fd96dca293c8c
#
_cell.length_a   1.000
_cell.length_b   1.000
_cell.length_c   1.000
_cell.angle_alpha   90.00
_cell.angle_beta   90.00
_cell.angle_gamma   90.00
#
_symmetry.space_group_name_H-M   'P 1'
#
loop_
_entity.id
_entity.type
_entity.pdbx_description
1 polymer ?
#
loop_
_entity_poly.entity_id
_entity_poly.type
_entity_poly.pdbx_seq_one_letter_code
_entity_poly.pdbx_strand_id
1 'polypeptide(L)'
;MKISFPLETPAYCEAGVALAFPAVVNGIRLECSITAEALEDHFGAASIREEDLQHAFDAHNHTIHVATRRILTELGAMPVVLHSGYFRFAE
;
A
#
# COMPACT_ATOMS: atom_id res chain seq x y z
N MET A 1 -17.52 -9.50 2.67
CA MET A 1 -16.48 -9.26 1.64
C MET A 1 -15.20 -9.99 2.03
N LYS A 2 -14.67 -10.77 1.12
CA LYS A 2 -13.46 -11.55 1.37
C LYS A 2 -12.26 -10.87 0.72
N ILE A 3 -11.32 -10.41 1.54
CA ILE A 3 -10.15 -9.66 1.09
C ILE A 3 -8.88 -10.40 1.49
N SER A 4 -7.98 -10.60 0.56
CA SER A 4 -6.67 -11.18 0.83
C SER A 4 -5.58 -10.41 0.09
N PHE A 5 -4.33 -10.59 0.55
CA PHE A 5 -3.18 -9.90 -0.02
C PHE A 5 -2.13 -10.95 -0.39
N PRO A 6 -1.99 -11.27 -1.69
CA PRO A 6 -0.98 -12.22 -2.12
C PRO A 6 0.42 -11.81 -1.68
N LEU A 7 1.25 -12.78 -1.31
CA LEU A 7 2.64 -12.54 -0.92
C LEU A 7 3.50 -12.36 -2.16
N GLU A 8 3.52 -11.14 -2.68
CA GLU A 8 4.31 -10.78 -3.85
C GLU A 8 5.14 -9.54 -3.52
N THR A 9 6.31 -9.45 -4.10
CA THR A 9 7.14 -8.26 -3.97
C THR A 9 6.43 -7.09 -4.64
N PRO A 10 6.23 -5.95 -3.93
CA PRO A 10 5.60 -4.79 -4.54
C PRO A 10 6.41 -4.28 -5.74
N ALA A 11 5.71 -3.77 -6.74
CA ALA A 11 6.33 -3.25 -7.95
C ALA A 11 6.55 -1.74 -7.84
N TYR A 12 7.74 -1.28 -8.20
CA TYR A 12 8.04 0.14 -8.19
C TYR A 12 7.39 0.85 -9.38
N CYS A 13 6.62 1.88 -9.10
CA CYS A 13 5.99 2.74 -10.11
C CYS A 13 6.75 4.05 -10.20
N GLU A 14 7.56 4.19 -11.23
CA GLU A 14 8.39 5.36 -11.41
C GLU A 14 7.57 6.63 -11.63
N ALA A 15 6.54 6.54 -12.46
CA ALA A 15 5.70 7.69 -12.82
C ALA A 15 4.99 8.30 -11.61
N GLY A 16 4.56 7.49 -10.67
CA GLY A 16 3.86 7.96 -9.47
C GLY A 16 4.70 7.98 -8.22
N VAL A 17 5.96 7.56 -8.30
CA VAL A 17 6.87 7.37 -7.17
C VAL A 17 6.13 6.64 -6.04
N ALA A 18 5.81 5.37 -6.30
CA ALA A 18 4.98 4.56 -5.42
C ALA A 18 5.34 3.09 -5.55
N LEU A 19 4.91 2.28 -4.58
CA LEU A 19 4.95 0.83 -4.71
C LEU A 19 3.54 0.32 -4.95
N ALA A 20 3.39 -0.53 -5.97
CA ALA A 20 2.12 -1.19 -6.27
C ALA A 20 2.11 -2.58 -5.66
N PHE A 21 1.00 -2.98 -5.09
CA PHE A 21 0.84 -4.29 -4.47
C PHE A 21 -0.56 -4.85 -4.75
N PRO A 22 -0.71 -6.17 -4.82
CA PRO A 22 -2.00 -6.77 -5.15
C PRO A 22 -2.92 -6.88 -3.94
N ALA A 23 -4.22 -6.79 -4.20
CA ALA A 23 -5.27 -7.17 -3.27
C ALA A 23 -6.27 -8.02 -4.05
N VAL A 24 -6.84 -9.03 -3.41
CA VAL A 24 -7.87 -9.86 -4.02
C VAL A 24 -9.16 -9.68 -3.24
N VAL A 25 -10.21 -9.19 -3.90
CA VAL A 25 -11.50 -8.93 -3.29
C VAL A 25 -12.53 -9.82 -3.96
N ASN A 26 -13.09 -10.76 -3.20
CA ASN A 26 -14.06 -11.73 -3.71
C ASN A 26 -13.58 -12.44 -4.98
N GLY A 27 -12.29 -12.80 -5.02
CA GLY A 27 -11.68 -13.49 -6.14
C GLY A 27 -11.20 -12.58 -7.27
N ILE A 28 -11.41 -11.29 -7.18
CA ILE A 28 -10.98 -10.34 -8.22
C ILE A 28 -9.70 -9.64 -7.75
N ARG A 29 -8.64 -9.72 -8.57
CA ARG A 29 -7.36 -9.08 -8.27
C ARG A 29 -7.42 -7.60 -8.61
N LEU A 30 -7.03 -6.77 -7.64
CA LEU A 30 -6.92 -5.33 -7.79
C LEU A 30 -5.47 -4.90 -7.58
N GLU A 31 -5.06 -3.86 -8.27
CA GLU A 31 -3.75 -3.24 -8.08
C GLU A 31 -3.91 -2.04 -7.17
N CYS A 32 -3.32 -2.12 -5.97
CA CYS A 32 -3.31 -1.01 -5.03
C CYS A 32 -1.91 -0.42 -4.98
N SER A 33 -1.75 0.76 -4.40
CA SER A 33 -0.42 1.35 -4.27
C SER A 33 -0.30 2.20 -3.02
N ILE A 34 0.94 2.44 -2.61
CA ILE A 34 1.27 3.34 -1.52
C ILE A 34 2.36 4.28 -2.01
N THR A 35 2.20 5.58 -1.77
CA THR A 35 3.14 6.58 -2.26
C THR A 35 4.47 6.52 -1.49
N ALA A 36 5.55 6.95 -2.15
CA ALA A 36 6.85 7.06 -1.49
C ALA A 36 6.78 8.02 -0.31
N GLU A 37 6.04 9.12 -0.46
CA GLU A 37 5.85 10.09 0.61
C GLU A 37 5.24 9.44 1.85
N ALA A 38 4.22 8.60 1.67
CA ALA A 38 3.61 7.89 2.78
C ALA A 38 4.60 6.95 3.47
N LEU A 39 5.43 6.25 2.68
CA LEU A 39 6.44 5.35 3.24
C LEU A 39 7.53 6.11 3.99
N GLU A 40 7.93 7.27 3.48
CA GLU A 40 8.91 8.12 4.19
C GLU A 40 8.32 8.74 5.46
N ASP A 41 7.11 9.27 5.37
CA ASP A 41 6.51 10.01 6.49
C ASP A 41 6.07 9.13 7.64
N HIS A 42 5.59 7.91 7.35
CA HIS A 42 4.93 7.08 8.36
C HIS A 42 5.58 5.72 8.58
N PHE A 43 6.43 5.27 7.68
CA PHE A 43 6.98 3.91 7.74
C PHE A 43 8.50 3.85 7.69
N GLY A 44 9.16 5.00 7.85
CA GLY A 44 10.59 5.04 8.03
C GLY A 44 11.44 4.75 6.80
N ALA A 45 10.89 4.91 5.59
CA ALA A 45 11.71 4.76 4.39
C ALA A 45 12.82 5.81 4.41
N ALA A 46 14.07 5.38 4.16
CA ALA A 46 15.22 6.26 4.22
C ALA A 46 15.29 7.23 3.03
N SER A 47 14.72 6.84 1.89
CA SER A 47 14.70 7.67 0.68
C SER A 47 13.59 7.19 -0.25
N ILE A 48 13.49 7.83 -1.43
CA ILE A 48 12.53 7.40 -2.46
C ILE A 48 13.08 6.33 -3.39
N ARG A 49 14.27 5.80 -3.10
CA ARG A 49 14.84 4.72 -3.89
C ARG A 49 14.02 3.45 -3.71
N GLU A 50 13.91 2.69 -4.78
CA GLU A 50 13.12 1.46 -4.77
C GLU A 50 13.47 0.55 -3.58
N GLU A 51 14.75 0.31 -3.35
CA GLU A 51 15.21 -0.58 -2.27
C GLU A 51 14.79 -0.10 -0.89
N ASP A 52 14.82 1.23 -0.64
CA ASP A 52 14.41 1.79 0.64
C ASP A 52 12.90 1.73 0.82
N LEU A 53 12.14 1.95 -0.25
CA LEU A 53 10.69 1.83 -0.23
C LEU A 53 10.27 0.38 0.00
N GLN A 54 10.93 -0.58 -0.67
CA GLN A 54 10.66 -2.01 -0.49
C GLN A 54 10.93 -2.43 0.95
N HIS A 55 12.02 -1.96 1.51
CA HIS A 55 12.40 -2.30 2.89
C HIS A 55 11.36 -1.79 3.88
N ALA A 56 10.90 -0.54 3.71
CA ALA A 56 9.88 0.04 4.57
C ALA A 56 8.55 -0.71 4.42
N PHE A 57 8.17 -1.07 3.19
CA PHE A 57 6.96 -1.83 2.95
C PHE A 57 7.02 -3.19 3.64
N ASP A 58 8.11 -3.91 3.49
CA ASP A 58 8.28 -5.23 4.11
C ASP A 58 8.19 -5.14 5.64
N ALA A 59 8.81 -4.14 6.23
CA ALA A 59 8.81 -3.97 7.68
C ALA A 59 7.41 -3.64 8.23
N HIS A 60 6.54 -3.05 7.42
CA HIS A 60 5.23 -2.58 7.86
C HIS A 60 4.06 -3.09 7.00
N ASN A 61 4.25 -4.21 6.31
CA ASN A 61 3.25 -4.70 5.37
C ASN A 61 1.90 -4.97 6.04
N HIS A 62 1.90 -5.47 7.28
CA HIS A 62 0.66 -5.74 7.98
C HIS A 62 -0.16 -4.46 8.19
N THR A 63 0.48 -3.40 8.65
CA THR A 63 -0.19 -2.11 8.87
C THR A 63 -0.73 -1.55 7.56
N ILE A 64 0.04 -1.66 6.49
CA ILE A 64 -0.36 -1.19 5.16
C ILE A 64 -1.57 -2.01 4.66
N HIS A 65 -1.53 -3.32 4.84
CA HIS A 65 -2.63 -4.19 4.44
C HIS A 65 -3.90 -3.92 5.25
N VAL A 66 -3.77 -3.65 6.55
CA VAL A 66 -4.94 -3.30 7.40
C VAL A 66 -5.59 -2.02 6.91
N ALA A 67 -4.79 -1.00 6.60
CA ALA A 67 -5.30 0.27 6.07
C ALA A 67 -6.01 0.06 4.74
N THR A 68 -5.42 -0.74 3.84
CA THR A 68 -6.01 -1.03 2.54
C THR A 68 -7.32 -1.80 2.69
N ARG A 69 -7.36 -2.79 3.58
CA ARG A 69 -8.57 -3.57 3.85
C ARG A 69 -9.70 -2.66 4.32
N ARG A 70 -9.41 -1.72 5.20
CA ARG A 70 -10.41 -0.78 5.70
C ARG A 70 -11.02 0.03 4.57
N ILE A 71 -10.19 0.57 3.68
CA ILE A 71 -10.67 1.37 2.56
C ILE A 71 -11.50 0.52 1.60
N LEU A 72 -11.03 -0.68 1.26
CA LEU A 72 -11.76 -1.58 0.38
C LEU A 72 -13.12 -1.97 0.97
N THR A 73 -13.17 -2.16 2.28
CA THR A 73 -14.42 -2.50 2.97
C THR A 73 -15.40 -1.33 2.89
N GLU A 74 -14.92 -0.11 3.01
CA GLU A 74 -15.77 1.09 3.00
C GLU A 74 -16.18 1.51 1.59
N LEU A 75 -15.26 1.45 0.62
CA LEU A 75 -15.48 1.98 -0.73
C LEU A 75 -15.82 0.92 -1.77
N GLY A 76 -15.59 -0.35 -1.46
CA GLY A 76 -15.84 -1.43 -2.39
C GLY A 76 -14.60 -1.83 -3.17
N ALA A 77 -14.78 -2.77 -4.11
CA ALA A 77 -13.68 -3.38 -4.86
C ALA A 77 -13.16 -2.43 -5.96
N MET A 78 -12.29 -1.52 -5.58
CA MET A 78 -11.66 -0.57 -6.51
C MET A 78 -10.19 -0.37 -6.13
N PRO A 79 -9.32 -0.03 -7.09
CA PRO A 79 -7.91 0.25 -6.78
C PRO A 79 -7.78 1.36 -5.75
N VAL A 80 -6.90 1.14 -4.76
CA VAL A 80 -6.68 2.09 -3.66
C VAL A 80 -5.28 2.67 -3.77
N VAL A 81 -5.17 3.98 -3.59
CA VAL A 81 -3.88 4.66 -3.49
C VAL A 81 -3.76 5.23 -2.08
N LEU A 82 -2.78 4.73 -1.32
CA LEU A 82 -2.54 5.20 0.04
C LEU A 82 -1.58 6.38 0.00
N HIS A 83 -2.11 7.56 0.24
CA HIS A 83 -1.34 8.81 0.33
C HIS A 83 -0.92 9.08 1.77
N SER A 84 0.12 9.88 1.94
CA SER A 84 0.60 10.24 3.27
C SER A 84 -0.51 10.84 4.15
N GLY A 85 -1.36 11.68 3.57
CA GLY A 85 -2.46 12.31 4.31
C GLY A 85 -3.43 11.33 4.96
N TYR A 86 -3.61 10.14 4.37
CA TYR A 86 -4.47 9.12 4.98
C TYR A 86 -3.99 8.73 6.38
N PHE A 87 -2.69 8.55 6.53
CA PHE A 87 -2.13 8.06 7.78
C PHE A 87 -2.10 9.11 8.89
N ARG A 88 -2.20 10.39 8.54
CA ARG A 88 -2.28 11.46 9.54
C ARG A 88 -3.54 11.38 10.38
N PHE A 89 -4.61 10.86 9.80
CA PHE A 89 -5.91 10.76 10.47
C PHE A 89 -6.20 9.36 10.99
N ALA A 90 -5.36 8.40 10.66
CA ALA A 90 -5.55 7.00 11.05
C ALA A 90 -4.79 6.65 12.33
N GLU A 91 -3.93 7.52 12.80
CA GLU A 91 -3.13 7.31 14.01
C GLU A 91 -3.94 7.53 15.28
#